data_4772f5d44e4569b5251f438d237b2549
#
_entry.id   4772f5d44e4569b5251f438d237b2549
#
_cell.length_a   1.000
_cell.length_b   1.000
_cell.length_c   1.000
_cell.angle_alpha   90.00
_cell.angle_beta   90.00
_cell.angle_gamma   90.00
#
_symmetry.space_group_name_H-M   'P 1'
#
loop_
_entity.id
_entity.type
_entity.pdbx_description
1 polymer ?
#
loop_
_entity_poly.entity_id
_entity_poly.type
_entity_poly.pdbx_seq_one_letter_code
_entity_poly.pdbx_strand_id
1 'polypeptide(L)'
;MKAALLGIALASVTAAAVAGVAASSPQQRSRESEPRQFEQLQVQGNTPYDGRFVFVRLRYNTGFGGFGRRGGGPPWSHDYPRGEVHFTKILNEITYTRTRLDGSNILSLDDPELFKYPIAYMAEPGFWSMTDKETENFRAYLKKGGFVIFDDFRETEGGIGGGNHWDNLQQQMRRVLPEARWIEIADGKHPVWHSFFEILDPKALVSHPTYQGMALQLTYWGIFEDNDPTKRLIAIANVNGDLSEYWEFSDTGFAPVDLNNEAYKYGINYVIYGLTH
;
A
#
# COMPACT_ATOMS: atom_id res chain seq x y z
N MET A 1 -19.42 -88.88 -26.03
CA MET A 1 -19.66 -89.95 -25.01
C MET A 1 -19.57 -89.30 -23.63
N LYS A 2 -20.68 -89.52 -22.87
CA LYS A 2 -20.85 -89.40 -21.40
C LYS A 2 -20.73 -87.95 -20.85
N ALA A 3 -21.87 -87.29 -20.59
CA ALA A 3 -22.87 -87.49 -19.53
C ALA A 3 -22.34 -87.15 -18.12
N ALA A 4 -22.94 -86.22 -17.57
CA ALA A 4 -23.86 -86.01 -16.41
C ALA A 4 -23.12 -85.56 -15.20
N LEU A 5 -23.63 -84.81 -14.27
CA LEU A 5 -24.85 -84.58 -13.52
C LEU A 5 -24.74 -83.35 -12.66
N LEU A 6 -25.65 -82.49 -12.69
CA LEU A 6 -26.54 -81.99 -11.65
C LEU A 6 -26.01 -82.01 -10.19
N GLY A 7 -25.95 -80.86 -9.60
CA GLY A 7 -25.86 -80.60 -8.17
C GLY A 7 -26.42 -79.25 -7.80
N ILE A 8 -27.72 -79.24 -7.40
CA ILE A 8 -28.45 -78.11 -6.88
C ILE A 8 -28.02 -77.96 -5.41
N ALA A 9 -27.44 -76.79 -5.04
CA ALA A 9 -27.30 -76.46 -3.65
C ALA A 9 -27.99 -75.11 -3.43
N LEU A 10 -29.08 -75.18 -2.68
CA LEU A 10 -29.70 -74.00 -2.06
C LEU A 10 -28.70 -73.30 -1.13
N ALA A 11 -28.43 -72.02 -1.36
CA ALA A 11 -27.77 -71.20 -0.40
C ALA A 11 -28.59 -69.98 -0.08
N SER A 12 -28.91 -69.87 1.14
CA SER A 12 -29.68 -68.88 1.85
C SER A 12 -29.26 -67.42 1.53
N VAL A 13 -30.28 -66.59 1.22
CA VAL A 13 -30.17 -65.13 1.07
C VAL A 13 -30.02 -64.54 2.47
N THR A 14 -28.84 -64.13 2.79
CA THR A 14 -28.63 -63.18 3.89
C THR A 14 -28.66 -61.76 3.33
N ALA A 15 -29.71 -61.04 3.67
CA ALA A 15 -29.81 -59.60 3.40
C ALA A 15 -28.76 -58.84 4.19
N ALA A 16 -27.71 -58.43 3.53
CA ALA A 16 -26.77 -57.45 4.09
C ALA A 16 -27.40 -56.06 3.93
N ALA A 17 -27.74 -55.46 5.08
CA ALA A 17 -28.14 -54.07 5.14
C ALA A 17 -26.95 -53.19 4.68
N VAL A 18 -27.07 -52.58 3.52
CA VAL A 18 -26.16 -51.54 3.06
C VAL A 18 -26.47 -50.30 3.89
N ALA A 19 -25.67 -50.07 4.90
CA ALA A 19 -25.62 -48.79 5.60
C ALA A 19 -25.16 -47.74 4.59
N GLY A 20 -26.08 -46.92 4.13
CA GLY A 20 -25.78 -45.76 3.30
C GLY A 20 -24.88 -44.81 4.09
N VAL A 21 -23.60 -44.73 3.70
CA VAL A 21 -22.75 -43.65 4.10
C VAL A 21 -23.31 -42.40 3.40
N ALA A 22 -24.09 -41.64 4.16
CA ALA A 22 -24.47 -40.30 3.75
C ALA A 22 -23.17 -39.48 3.60
N ALA A 23 -22.79 -39.19 2.35
CA ALA A 23 -21.77 -38.22 2.05
C ALA A 23 -22.24 -36.89 2.65
N SER A 24 -21.67 -36.52 3.77
CA SER A 24 -21.82 -35.20 4.34
C SER A 24 -21.26 -34.22 3.33
N SER A 25 -22.15 -33.47 2.69
CA SER A 25 -21.81 -32.28 1.91
C SER A 25 -20.84 -31.42 2.75
N PRO A 26 -19.78 -30.84 2.17
CA PRO A 26 -18.99 -29.88 2.90
C PRO A 26 -19.94 -28.74 3.30
N GLN A 27 -20.24 -28.68 4.58
CA GLN A 27 -20.92 -27.55 5.19
C GLN A 27 -20.13 -26.32 4.77
N GLN A 28 -20.70 -25.57 3.85
CA GLN A 28 -20.35 -24.19 3.61
C GLN A 28 -20.53 -23.49 4.96
N ARG A 29 -19.45 -23.46 5.76
CA ARG A 29 -19.38 -22.52 6.86
C ARG A 29 -19.53 -21.16 6.23
N SER A 30 -20.74 -20.63 6.26
CA SER A 30 -20.95 -19.20 6.19
C SER A 30 -19.96 -18.63 7.20
N ARG A 31 -18.87 -18.02 6.69
CA ARG A 31 -18.10 -17.10 7.48
C ARG A 31 -19.10 -15.99 7.82
N GLU A 32 -19.79 -16.14 8.94
CA GLU A 32 -20.29 -14.99 9.66
C GLU A 32 -19.08 -14.13 9.84
N SER A 33 -19.01 -13.06 9.06
CA SER A 33 -18.07 -11.98 9.27
C SER A 33 -18.37 -11.50 10.69
N GLU A 34 -17.55 -11.88 11.66
CA GLU A 34 -17.54 -11.21 12.94
C GLU A 34 -17.54 -9.71 12.62
N PRO A 35 -18.43 -8.91 13.20
CA PRO A 35 -18.36 -7.48 13.02
C PRO A 35 -16.95 -7.09 13.47
N ARG A 36 -16.09 -6.65 12.54
CA ARG A 36 -14.80 -6.05 12.89
C ARG A 36 -15.18 -4.95 13.88
N GLN A 37 -14.85 -5.16 15.15
CA GLN A 37 -14.91 -4.10 16.14
C GLN A 37 -14.04 -3.00 15.56
N PHE A 38 -14.68 -1.87 15.22
CA PHE A 38 -13.96 -0.68 14.79
C PHE A 38 -13.06 -0.29 15.95
N GLU A 39 -11.84 -0.76 15.90
CA GLU A 39 -10.80 -0.29 16.77
C GLU A 39 -10.68 1.20 16.47
N GLN A 40 -11.09 2.03 17.42
CA GLN A 40 -10.96 3.48 17.25
C GLN A 40 -9.50 3.74 16.93
N LEU A 41 -9.23 4.39 15.78
CA LEU A 41 -7.90 4.71 15.34
C LEU A 41 -7.13 5.39 16.49
N GLN A 42 -6.30 4.62 17.18
CA GLN A 42 -5.44 5.15 18.24
C GLN A 42 -4.19 5.74 17.55
N VAL A 43 -4.29 7.04 17.26
CA VAL A 43 -3.11 7.79 16.77
C VAL A 43 -2.11 7.87 17.93
N GLN A 44 -0.96 7.24 17.73
CA GLN A 44 0.16 7.34 18.68
C GLN A 44 0.67 8.79 18.70
N GLY A 45 1.12 9.26 19.87
CA GLY A 45 1.73 10.57 19.98
C GLY A 45 3.02 10.66 19.18
N ASN A 46 3.22 11.77 18.47
CA ASN A 46 4.46 12.03 17.76
C ASN A 46 5.66 12.05 18.71
N THR A 47 6.77 11.54 18.23
CA THR A 47 8.01 11.49 18.99
C THR A 47 9.00 12.53 18.49
N PRO A 48 9.76 13.20 19.40
CA PRO A 48 10.78 14.17 19.01
C PRO A 48 11.82 13.54 18.07
N TYR A 49 12.31 14.34 17.13
CA TYR A 49 13.41 13.94 16.25
C TYR A 49 14.72 13.76 17.06
N ASP A 50 15.34 12.59 16.91
CA ASP A 50 16.56 12.20 17.61
C ASP A 50 17.70 11.77 16.69
N GLY A 51 17.58 12.04 15.38
CA GLY A 51 18.57 11.69 14.37
C GLY A 51 18.35 10.30 13.74
N ARG A 52 17.38 9.52 14.20
CA ARG A 52 16.99 8.27 13.56
C ARG A 52 15.99 8.52 12.44
N PHE A 53 15.91 7.59 11.49
CA PHE A 53 14.81 7.58 10.55
C PHE A 53 13.48 7.32 11.29
N VAL A 54 12.51 8.16 11.02
CA VAL A 54 11.13 8.02 11.51
C VAL A 54 10.23 8.00 10.29
N PHE A 55 9.33 7.04 10.21
CA PHE A 55 8.29 7.06 9.19
C PHE A 55 7.36 8.25 9.47
N VAL A 56 7.24 9.16 8.52
CA VAL A 56 6.37 10.34 8.64
C VAL A 56 5.20 10.19 7.70
N ARG A 57 4.01 10.03 8.27
CA ARG A 57 2.75 10.02 7.55
C ARG A 57 2.15 11.42 7.51
N LEU A 58 1.79 11.89 6.33
CA LEU A 58 1.14 13.18 6.15
C LEU A 58 -0.36 13.06 6.41
N ARG A 59 -0.83 13.81 7.40
CA ARG A 59 -2.25 14.03 7.67
C ARG A 59 -2.72 15.24 6.88
N TYR A 60 -3.81 15.11 6.15
CA TYR A 60 -4.39 16.16 5.34
C TYR A 60 -5.90 16.30 5.59
N ASN A 61 -6.46 17.41 5.18
CA ASN A 61 -7.89 17.62 5.17
C ASN A 61 -8.52 16.94 3.96
N THR A 62 -9.68 16.32 4.18
CA THR A 62 -10.50 15.82 3.08
C THR A 62 -11.51 16.90 2.69
N GLY A 63 -11.71 17.12 1.40
CA GLY A 63 -12.77 18.01 0.92
C GLY A 63 -14.16 17.49 1.29
N PHE A 64 -15.20 18.23 0.93
CA PHE A 64 -16.59 17.84 1.16
C PHE A 64 -16.86 16.43 0.59
N GLY A 65 -17.13 15.44 1.49
CA GLY A 65 -17.44 14.07 1.13
C GLY A 65 -16.43 13.00 1.60
N GLY A 66 -15.31 13.39 2.18
CA GLY A 66 -14.32 12.47 2.75
C GLY A 66 -14.74 11.83 4.08
N PHE A 67 -15.99 11.37 4.17
CA PHE A 67 -16.36 10.43 5.23
C PHE A 67 -15.78 9.08 4.86
N GLY A 68 -14.89 8.57 5.72
CA GLY A 68 -14.21 7.30 5.55
C GLY A 68 -15.14 6.21 5.00
N ARG A 69 -14.64 5.39 4.14
CA ARG A 69 -15.29 4.14 3.71
C ARG A 69 -15.86 3.45 4.93
N ARG A 70 -17.04 2.85 4.83
CA ARG A 70 -17.76 2.12 5.86
C ARG A 70 -16.83 1.55 6.94
N GLY A 71 -16.63 2.32 8.04
CA GLY A 71 -15.92 1.88 9.23
C GLY A 71 -14.40 2.01 9.25
N GLY A 72 -13.75 2.60 8.26
CA GLY A 72 -12.35 3.00 8.31
C GLY A 72 -12.16 4.42 8.86
N GLY A 73 -10.95 4.72 9.33
CA GLY A 73 -10.52 6.07 9.70
C GLY A 73 -10.52 7.03 8.50
N PRO A 74 -9.99 8.25 8.67
CA PRO A 74 -9.83 9.18 7.55
C PRO A 74 -8.88 8.60 6.49
N PRO A 75 -9.01 8.95 5.20
CA PRO A 75 -8.23 8.35 4.11
C PRO A 75 -6.71 8.36 4.33
N TRP A 76 -6.15 9.43 4.88
CA TRP A 76 -4.73 9.50 5.19
C TRP A 76 -4.24 8.43 6.18
N SER A 77 -5.14 7.77 6.92
CA SER A 77 -4.81 6.75 7.92
C SER A 77 -4.96 5.32 7.41
N HIS A 78 -5.15 5.12 6.12
CA HIS A 78 -5.20 3.77 5.55
C HIS A 78 -3.89 3.03 5.84
N ASP A 79 -3.97 1.74 6.21
CA ASP A 79 -2.86 0.85 6.60
C ASP A 79 -2.09 1.25 7.87
N TYR A 80 -2.48 2.36 8.51
CA TYR A 80 -1.89 2.78 9.78
C TYR A 80 -2.47 1.98 10.96
N PRO A 81 -1.66 1.54 11.95
CA PRO A 81 -0.20 1.71 12.03
C PRO A 81 0.62 0.52 11.50
N ARG A 82 -0.03 -0.55 11.05
CA ARG A 82 0.67 -1.82 10.76
C ARG A 82 1.64 -1.69 9.58
N GLY A 83 1.25 -0.96 8.54
CA GLY A 83 2.12 -0.72 7.39
C GLY A 83 3.46 -0.12 7.79
N GLU A 84 3.45 0.93 8.63
CA GLU A 84 4.67 1.56 9.12
C GLU A 84 5.49 0.65 10.03
N VAL A 85 4.83 -0.07 10.94
CA VAL A 85 5.52 -0.95 11.91
C VAL A 85 6.26 -2.06 11.17
N HIS A 86 5.61 -2.70 10.21
CA HIS A 86 6.25 -3.74 9.42
C HIS A 86 7.34 -3.18 8.52
N PHE A 87 7.08 -2.08 7.83
CA PHE A 87 8.04 -1.45 6.94
C PHE A 87 9.31 -1.02 7.69
N THR A 88 9.17 -0.29 8.79
CA THR A 88 10.32 0.21 9.55
C THR A 88 11.14 -0.91 10.16
N LYS A 89 10.49 -2.02 10.58
CA LYS A 89 11.20 -3.20 11.06
C LYS A 89 12.06 -3.82 9.95
N ILE A 90 11.51 -4.05 8.77
CA ILE A 90 12.28 -4.61 7.65
C ILE A 90 13.41 -3.65 7.24
N LEU A 91 13.14 -2.36 7.10
CA LEU A 91 14.15 -1.35 6.78
C LEU A 91 15.33 -1.39 7.76
N ASN A 92 15.05 -1.48 9.07
CA ASN A 92 16.07 -1.54 10.11
C ASN A 92 16.90 -2.84 10.03
N GLU A 93 16.27 -3.97 9.72
CA GLU A 93 16.94 -5.27 9.72
C GLU A 93 17.87 -5.47 8.51
N ILE A 94 17.53 -4.90 7.36
CA ILE A 94 18.27 -5.18 6.12
C ILE A 94 19.15 -4.03 5.63
N THR A 95 19.03 -2.85 6.27
CA THR A 95 19.87 -1.69 5.94
C THR A 95 20.66 -1.21 7.16
N TYR A 96 21.60 -0.27 6.96
CA TYR A 96 22.27 0.42 8.07
C TYR A 96 21.50 1.66 8.56
N THR A 97 20.27 1.86 8.08
CA THR A 97 19.43 2.96 8.52
C THR A 97 18.97 2.73 9.95
N ARG A 98 19.37 3.61 10.85
CA ARG A 98 18.86 3.56 12.23
C ARG A 98 17.42 4.02 12.22
N THR A 99 16.51 3.08 12.42
CA THR A 99 15.08 3.31 12.28
C THR A 99 14.40 3.32 13.64
N ARG A 100 13.44 4.20 13.81
CA ARG A 100 12.57 4.16 14.98
C ARG A 100 11.53 3.07 14.80
N LEU A 101 11.44 2.13 15.77
CA LEU A 101 10.56 0.95 15.70
C LEU A 101 9.32 1.07 16.59
N ASP A 102 9.29 2.05 17.48
CA ASP A 102 8.25 2.25 18.50
C ASP A 102 7.16 3.23 18.07
N GLY A 103 7.10 3.57 16.79
CA GLY A 103 6.04 4.38 16.21
C GLY A 103 6.47 5.17 14.98
N SER A 104 5.48 5.76 14.34
CA SER A 104 5.60 6.72 13.25
C SER A 104 5.11 8.09 13.70
N ASN A 105 5.51 9.16 13.01
CA ASN A 105 4.97 10.48 13.25
C ASN A 105 3.88 10.82 12.23
N ILE A 106 2.82 11.45 12.72
CA ILE A 106 1.73 11.96 11.89
C ILE A 106 1.79 13.48 11.96
N LEU A 107 2.14 14.11 10.84
CA LEU A 107 2.31 15.55 10.72
C LEU A 107 1.36 16.13 9.69
N SER A 108 0.80 17.31 9.97
CA SER A 108 0.09 18.10 8.95
C SER A 108 1.09 18.83 8.05
N LEU A 109 0.63 19.24 6.86
CA LEU A 109 1.47 19.91 5.89
C LEU A 109 1.99 21.29 6.37
N ASP A 110 1.30 21.91 7.32
CA ASP A 110 1.69 23.18 7.93
C ASP A 110 2.45 23.02 9.25
N ASP A 111 2.76 21.81 9.68
CA ASP A 111 3.54 21.55 10.88
C ASP A 111 5.01 21.90 10.66
N PRO A 112 5.61 22.80 11.45
CA PRO A 112 7.03 23.16 11.32
C PRO A 112 7.97 21.98 11.61
N GLU A 113 7.54 20.96 12.36
CA GLU A 113 8.33 19.76 12.63
C GLU A 113 8.61 18.97 11.37
N LEU A 114 7.77 19.09 10.32
CA LEU A 114 7.94 18.39 9.03
C LEU A 114 9.33 18.63 8.43
N PHE A 115 9.90 19.83 8.63
CA PHE A 115 11.23 20.18 8.11
C PHE A 115 12.40 19.42 8.73
N LYS A 116 12.16 18.66 9.80
CA LYS A 116 13.18 17.81 10.43
C LYS A 116 13.30 16.44 9.77
N TYR A 117 12.34 16.09 8.93
CA TYR A 117 12.24 14.76 8.31
C TYR A 117 12.41 14.87 6.82
N PRO A 118 13.43 14.21 6.24
CA PRO A 118 13.70 14.33 4.80
C PRO A 118 12.67 13.65 3.92
N ILE A 119 11.93 12.67 4.47
CA ILE A 119 10.99 11.84 3.72
C ILE A 119 9.63 11.87 4.39
N ALA A 120 8.58 12.03 3.59
CA ALA A 120 7.20 11.96 4.02
C ALA A 120 6.37 11.04 3.09
N TYR A 121 5.34 10.42 3.66
CA TYR A 121 4.45 9.50 2.97
C TYR A 121 3.00 9.99 3.05
N MET A 122 2.27 9.92 1.94
CA MET A 122 0.87 10.29 1.85
C MET A 122 0.07 9.16 1.21
N ALA A 123 -0.80 8.53 2.00
CA ALA A 123 -1.79 7.57 1.52
C ALA A 123 -3.02 8.28 0.94
N GLU A 124 -3.70 7.66 0.02
CA GLU A 124 -4.97 8.09 -0.59
C GLU A 124 -5.05 9.59 -1.00
N PRO A 125 -4.05 10.14 -1.73
CA PRO A 125 -4.04 11.56 -2.11
C PRO A 125 -5.23 11.97 -3.00
N GLY A 126 -6.02 11.03 -3.45
CA GLY A 126 -7.27 11.28 -4.18
C GLY A 126 -8.31 12.03 -3.37
N PHE A 127 -8.21 11.99 -2.03
CA PHE A 127 -9.08 12.70 -1.11
C PHE A 127 -8.45 13.95 -0.50
N TRP A 128 -7.23 14.27 -0.91
CA TRP A 128 -6.45 15.36 -0.35
C TRP A 128 -7.01 16.73 -0.71
N SER A 129 -7.14 17.57 0.30
CA SER A 129 -7.29 19.01 0.14
C SER A 129 -6.37 19.73 1.12
N MET A 130 -6.00 20.98 0.81
CA MET A 130 -5.13 21.77 1.67
C MET A 130 -5.50 23.25 1.64
N THR A 131 -5.17 23.93 2.72
CA THR A 131 -5.23 25.39 2.86
C THR A 131 -4.08 26.06 2.12
N ASP A 132 -4.12 27.37 1.97
CA ASP A 132 -3.01 28.12 1.37
C ASP A 132 -1.75 28.06 2.24
N LYS A 133 -1.90 28.08 3.58
CA LYS A 133 -0.79 27.91 4.51
C LYS A 133 -0.11 26.56 4.36
N GLU A 134 -0.88 25.48 4.27
CA GLU A 134 -0.34 24.14 4.00
C GLU A 134 0.36 24.08 2.63
N THR A 135 -0.21 24.74 1.62
CA THR A 135 0.40 24.83 0.28
C THR A 135 1.76 25.50 0.32
N GLU A 136 1.88 26.64 1.01
CA GLU A 136 3.14 27.39 1.13
C GLU A 136 4.19 26.59 1.92
N ASN A 137 3.78 25.99 3.04
CA ASN A 137 4.69 25.22 3.89
C ASN A 137 5.20 23.97 3.18
N PHE A 138 4.30 23.24 2.51
CA PHE A 138 4.68 22.04 1.78
C PHE A 138 5.57 22.35 0.57
N ARG A 139 5.31 23.45 -0.14
CA ARG A 139 6.23 23.98 -1.16
C ARG A 139 7.63 24.24 -0.59
N ALA A 140 7.70 24.90 0.56
CA ALA A 140 8.96 25.18 1.22
C ALA A 140 9.69 23.91 1.64
N TYR A 141 8.96 22.91 2.17
CA TYR A 141 9.50 21.60 2.52
C TYR A 141 10.16 20.91 1.32
N LEU A 142 9.45 20.79 0.19
CA LEU A 142 9.98 20.15 -1.01
C LEU A 142 11.19 20.89 -1.59
N LYS A 143 11.14 22.23 -1.61
CA LYS A 143 12.26 23.07 -2.10
C LYS A 143 13.50 23.03 -1.20
N LYS A 144 13.34 22.68 0.09
CA LYS A 144 14.45 22.54 1.04
C LYS A 144 15.05 21.15 1.10
N GLY A 145 14.65 20.25 0.24
CA GLY A 145 15.20 18.89 0.16
C GLY A 145 14.24 17.79 0.59
N GLY A 146 13.00 18.11 0.96
CA GLY A 146 11.99 17.10 1.28
C GLY A 146 11.68 16.21 0.06
N PHE A 147 11.47 14.93 0.34
CA PHE A 147 11.01 13.94 -0.63
C PHE A 147 9.66 13.38 -0.18
N VAL A 148 8.68 13.29 -1.09
CA VAL A 148 7.35 12.77 -0.77
C VAL A 148 6.99 11.56 -1.63
N ILE A 149 6.39 10.56 -0.99
CA ILE A 149 5.86 9.35 -1.61
C ILE A 149 4.33 9.45 -1.54
N PHE A 150 3.67 9.44 -2.71
CA PHE A 150 2.23 9.34 -2.86
C PHE A 150 1.88 7.91 -3.23
N ASP A 151 1.01 7.29 -2.46
CA ASP A 151 0.67 5.87 -2.61
C ASP A 151 -0.81 5.62 -2.33
N ASP A 152 -1.29 4.42 -2.61
CA ASP A 152 -2.66 3.97 -2.33
C ASP A 152 -3.73 4.85 -3.00
N PHE A 153 -3.67 4.95 -4.33
CA PHE A 153 -4.68 5.67 -5.09
C PHE A 153 -4.81 5.18 -6.53
N ARG A 154 -5.93 5.49 -7.16
CA ARG A 154 -6.27 4.97 -8.49
C ARG A 154 -6.70 6.08 -9.44
N GLU A 155 -6.35 5.92 -10.70
CA GLU A 155 -6.76 6.87 -11.73
C GLU A 155 -8.25 6.74 -12.13
N THR A 156 -8.89 5.60 -11.79
CA THR A 156 -10.28 5.30 -12.21
C THR A 156 -11.31 5.49 -11.10
N GLU A 157 -10.90 5.73 -9.86
CA GLU A 157 -11.83 5.95 -8.75
C GLU A 157 -12.34 7.39 -8.74
N GLY A 158 -13.61 7.55 -8.34
CA GLY A 158 -14.21 8.85 -8.12
C GLY A 158 -13.62 9.52 -6.89
N GLY A 159 -12.73 10.47 -7.09
CA GLY A 159 -12.23 11.37 -6.06
C GLY A 159 -13.26 12.45 -5.67
N ILE A 160 -12.84 13.39 -4.86
CA ILE A 160 -13.65 14.53 -4.45
C ILE A 160 -14.08 15.32 -5.71
N GLY A 161 -15.36 15.59 -5.81
CA GLY A 161 -15.91 16.36 -6.94
C GLY A 161 -16.14 15.57 -8.23
N GLY A 162 -16.03 14.23 -8.19
CA GLY A 162 -16.31 13.34 -9.33
C GLY A 162 -15.17 13.16 -10.33
N GLY A 163 -13.99 13.73 -10.06
CA GLY A 163 -12.73 13.42 -10.75
C GLY A 163 -12.09 12.14 -10.25
N ASN A 164 -11.07 11.63 -10.96
CA ASN A 164 -10.29 10.51 -10.45
C ASN A 164 -9.25 10.96 -9.41
N HIS A 165 -8.68 10.01 -8.66
CA HIS A 165 -7.70 10.30 -7.61
C HIS A 165 -6.41 10.93 -8.16
N TRP A 166 -5.98 10.50 -9.35
CA TRP A 166 -4.83 11.07 -10.03
C TRP A 166 -5.04 12.55 -10.41
N ASP A 167 -6.24 12.91 -10.89
CA ASP A 167 -6.57 14.31 -11.21
C ASP A 167 -6.51 15.19 -9.96
N ASN A 168 -7.03 14.70 -8.82
CA ASN A 168 -6.95 15.45 -7.56
C ASN A 168 -5.50 15.67 -7.13
N LEU A 169 -4.67 14.62 -7.12
CA LEU A 169 -3.25 14.74 -6.78
C LEU A 169 -2.56 15.78 -7.68
N GLN A 170 -2.77 15.69 -8.98
CA GLN A 170 -2.21 16.66 -9.93
C GLN A 170 -2.70 18.09 -9.65
N GLN A 171 -3.97 18.26 -9.33
CA GLN A 171 -4.55 19.57 -9.03
C GLN A 171 -3.93 20.17 -7.76
N GLN A 172 -3.80 19.40 -6.70
CA GLN A 172 -3.17 19.87 -5.46
C GLN A 172 -1.69 20.17 -5.69
N MET A 173 -0.95 19.30 -6.38
CA MET A 173 0.47 19.54 -6.67
C MET A 173 0.72 20.75 -7.57
N ARG A 174 -0.20 21.10 -8.48
CA ARG A 174 -0.13 22.37 -9.23
C ARG A 174 -0.22 23.61 -8.34
N ARG A 175 -0.92 23.54 -7.21
CA ARG A 175 -0.92 24.62 -6.20
C ARG A 175 0.42 24.70 -5.46
N VAL A 176 1.02 23.52 -5.16
CA VAL A 176 2.32 23.45 -4.46
C VAL A 176 3.45 23.88 -5.38
N LEU A 177 3.55 23.32 -6.57
CA LEU A 177 4.61 23.52 -7.56
C LEU A 177 3.97 23.81 -8.94
N PRO A 178 3.56 25.06 -9.23
CA PRO A 178 2.80 25.39 -10.44
C PRO A 178 3.49 25.01 -11.76
N GLU A 179 4.82 25.09 -11.78
CA GLU A 179 5.63 24.80 -12.98
C GLU A 179 6.04 23.33 -13.10
N ALA A 180 5.79 22.53 -12.05
CA ALA A 180 6.23 21.12 -12.01
C ALA A 180 5.43 20.26 -13.00
N ARG A 181 6.15 19.30 -13.59
CA ARG A 181 5.58 18.30 -14.50
C ARG A 181 5.79 16.90 -13.93
N TRP A 182 4.79 16.09 -14.05
CA TRP A 182 4.90 14.67 -13.81
C TRP A 182 5.56 13.99 -15.01
N ILE A 183 6.61 13.22 -14.75
CA ILE A 183 7.37 12.46 -15.76
C ILE A 183 7.29 10.99 -15.38
N GLU A 184 6.86 10.13 -16.30
CA GLU A 184 6.84 8.69 -16.08
C GLU A 184 8.27 8.15 -15.94
N ILE A 185 8.50 7.32 -14.92
CA ILE A 185 9.82 6.74 -14.60
C ILE A 185 9.79 5.21 -14.55
N ALA A 186 8.79 4.60 -15.15
CA ALA A 186 8.57 3.15 -15.11
C ALA A 186 9.47 2.34 -16.07
N ASP A 187 10.51 2.96 -16.65
CA ASP A 187 11.47 2.30 -17.55
C ASP A 187 12.65 1.62 -16.82
N GLY A 188 12.65 1.68 -15.48
CA GLY A 188 13.67 1.03 -14.65
C GLY A 188 15.05 1.68 -14.68
N LYS A 189 15.24 2.86 -15.32
CA LYS A 189 16.56 3.49 -15.47
C LYS A 189 16.88 4.53 -14.40
N HIS A 190 15.85 5.11 -13.78
CA HIS A 190 16.07 6.16 -12.79
C HIS A 190 16.76 5.60 -11.53
N PRO A 191 17.72 6.33 -10.90
CA PRO A 191 18.45 5.88 -9.70
C PRO A 191 17.56 5.42 -8.54
N VAL A 192 16.32 5.90 -8.42
CA VAL A 192 15.39 5.45 -7.38
C VAL A 192 15.14 3.93 -7.43
N TRP A 193 15.26 3.32 -8.62
CA TRP A 193 15.09 1.88 -8.80
C TRP A 193 16.31 1.05 -8.41
N HIS A 194 17.45 1.71 -8.15
CA HIS A 194 18.75 1.10 -7.89
C HIS A 194 19.41 1.59 -6.60
N SER A 195 18.65 2.30 -5.74
CA SER A 195 19.22 2.94 -4.56
C SER A 195 19.66 1.97 -3.47
N PHE A 196 19.07 0.76 -3.43
CA PHE A 196 19.45 -0.33 -2.54
C PHE A 196 19.25 -1.69 -3.23
N PHE A 197 18.07 -1.94 -3.76
CA PHE A 197 17.76 -3.10 -4.57
C PHE A 197 17.78 -2.75 -6.05
N GLU A 198 18.15 -3.71 -6.89
CA GLU A 198 18.03 -3.60 -8.33
C GLU A 198 16.61 -3.94 -8.78
N ILE A 199 15.83 -2.94 -9.17
CA ILE A 199 14.48 -3.09 -9.74
C ILE A 199 14.56 -2.78 -11.23
N LEU A 200 14.79 -3.81 -12.03
CA LEU A 200 14.98 -3.67 -13.48
C LEU A 200 13.67 -3.40 -14.23
N ASP A 201 12.58 -3.94 -13.73
CA ASP A 201 11.23 -3.73 -14.27
C ASP A 201 10.28 -3.27 -13.19
N PRO A 202 10.09 -1.95 -13.03
CA PRO A 202 9.15 -1.42 -12.04
C PRO A 202 7.69 -1.84 -12.28
N LYS A 203 7.33 -2.31 -13.47
CA LYS A 203 5.97 -2.78 -13.79
C LYS A 203 5.74 -4.25 -13.42
N ALA A 204 6.78 -4.95 -12.94
CA ALA A 204 6.65 -6.34 -12.50
C ALA A 204 5.84 -6.50 -11.20
N LEU A 205 5.79 -5.48 -10.35
CA LEU A 205 4.89 -5.48 -9.20
C LEU A 205 3.44 -5.32 -9.70
N VAL A 206 2.58 -6.23 -9.29
CA VAL A 206 1.15 -6.20 -9.64
C VAL A 206 0.35 -5.46 -8.58
N SER A 207 -0.87 -5.04 -8.93
CA SER A 207 -1.78 -4.44 -7.96
C SER A 207 -2.06 -5.40 -6.80
N HIS A 208 -2.17 -4.85 -5.59
CA HIS A 208 -2.50 -5.64 -4.40
C HIS A 208 -3.78 -6.46 -4.60
N PRO A 209 -3.94 -7.64 -3.96
CA PRO A 209 -5.14 -8.49 -4.11
C PRO A 209 -6.48 -7.81 -3.90
N THR A 210 -6.55 -6.75 -3.10
CA THR A 210 -7.76 -5.92 -2.95
C THR A 210 -8.21 -5.26 -4.25
N TYR A 211 -7.27 -5.06 -5.20
CA TYR A 211 -7.51 -4.41 -6.50
C TYR A 211 -7.60 -5.36 -7.68
N GLN A 212 -7.34 -6.66 -7.49
CA GLN A 212 -7.27 -7.63 -8.58
C GLN A 212 -8.52 -7.71 -9.46
N GLY A 213 -9.68 -7.28 -8.96
CA GLY A 213 -10.90 -7.19 -9.77
C GLY A 213 -10.92 -6.04 -10.78
N MET A 214 -9.98 -5.12 -10.74
CA MET A 214 -9.97 -3.89 -11.56
C MET A 214 -8.98 -3.95 -12.72
N ALA A 215 -8.06 -4.91 -12.75
CA ALA A 215 -7.03 -5.07 -13.80
C ALA A 215 -6.25 -3.77 -14.10
N LEU A 216 -5.97 -2.96 -13.06
CA LEU A 216 -5.24 -1.71 -13.21
C LEU A 216 -3.74 -1.98 -13.28
N GLN A 217 -3.08 -1.35 -14.24
CA GLN A 217 -1.64 -1.39 -14.36
C GLN A 217 -1.01 -0.34 -13.44
N LEU A 218 0.02 -0.75 -12.68
CA LEU A 218 0.83 0.18 -11.90
C LEU A 218 1.66 1.05 -12.83
N THR A 219 1.67 2.34 -12.56
CA THR A 219 2.55 3.30 -13.21
C THR A 219 3.21 4.20 -12.16
N TYR A 220 4.41 4.67 -12.48
CA TYR A 220 5.24 5.42 -11.55
C TYR A 220 5.61 6.76 -12.17
N TRP A 221 5.29 7.83 -11.45
CA TRP A 221 5.49 9.20 -11.93
C TRP A 221 6.32 9.99 -10.94
N GLY A 222 7.27 10.76 -11.46
CA GLY A 222 8.15 11.60 -10.67
C GLY A 222 7.98 13.08 -10.97
N ILE A 223 8.20 13.92 -9.95
CA ILE A 223 8.47 15.35 -10.10
C ILE A 223 9.94 15.58 -9.78
N PHE A 224 10.63 16.30 -10.65
CA PHE A 224 12.06 16.56 -10.55
C PHE A 224 12.35 18.03 -10.36
N GLU A 225 13.49 18.34 -9.73
CA GLU A 225 14.00 19.72 -9.69
C GLU A 225 14.15 20.26 -11.10
N ASP A 226 13.66 21.47 -11.32
CA ASP A 226 13.67 22.19 -12.61
C ASP A 226 13.05 21.39 -13.78
N ASN A 227 12.19 20.42 -13.49
CA ASN A 227 11.62 19.48 -14.46
C ASN A 227 12.65 18.69 -15.27
N ASP A 228 13.84 18.49 -14.72
CA ASP A 228 14.94 17.77 -15.33
C ASP A 228 15.11 16.38 -14.67
N PRO A 229 14.82 15.26 -15.38
CA PRO A 229 14.90 13.92 -14.82
C PRO A 229 16.33 13.48 -14.47
N THR A 230 17.34 14.27 -14.81
CA THR A 230 18.74 14.03 -14.37
C THR A 230 19.06 14.68 -13.04
N LYS A 231 18.14 15.52 -12.51
CA LYS A 231 18.24 16.15 -11.21
C LYS A 231 17.49 15.35 -10.15
N ARG A 232 17.47 15.87 -8.93
CA ARG A 232 16.83 15.21 -7.79
C ARG A 232 15.33 14.99 -8.03
N LEU A 233 14.87 13.76 -7.81
CA LEU A 233 13.46 13.43 -7.71
C LEU A 233 12.93 13.96 -6.35
N ILE A 234 11.94 14.82 -6.38
CA ILE A 234 11.36 15.47 -5.19
C ILE A 234 10.02 14.86 -4.77
N ALA A 235 9.35 14.18 -5.69
CA ALA A 235 8.10 13.46 -5.42
C ALA A 235 7.99 12.23 -6.30
N ILE A 236 7.46 11.14 -5.77
CA ILE A 236 7.09 9.94 -6.53
C ILE A 236 5.62 9.60 -6.27
N ALA A 237 4.91 9.19 -7.31
CA ALA A 237 3.53 8.75 -7.24
C ALA A 237 3.38 7.33 -7.81
N ASN A 238 2.86 6.42 -6.98
CA ASN A 238 2.57 5.03 -7.32
C ASN A 238 1.10 4.94 -7.78
N VAL A 239 0.84 5.29 -9.04
CA VAL A 239 -0.52 5.30 -9.58
C VAL A 239 -1.03 3.88 -9.76
N ASN A 240 -2.25 3.60 -9.27
CA ASN A 240 -2.86 2.29 -9.20
C ASN A 240 -2.10 1.30 -8.28
N GLY A 241 -1.20 1.81 -7.44
CA GLY A 241 -0.41 1.05 -6.48
C GLY A 241 -0.93 1.21 -5.06
N ASP A 242 -0.54 0.27 -4.21
CA ASP A 242 -0.77 0.29 -2.78
C ASP A 242 0.34 -0.54 -2.12
N LEU A 243 1.48 0.11 -1.90
CA LEU A 243 2.62 -0.55 -1.26
C LEU A 243 2.34 -0.81 0.21
N SER A 244 1.63 0.11 0.86
CA SER A 244 1.37 0.04 2.29
C SER A 244 0.41 -1.10 2.66
N GLU A 245 -0.53 -1.48 1.81
CA GLU A 245 -1.39 -2.66 1.98
C GLU A 245 -0.56 -3.95 1.97
N TYR A 246 0.45 -4.05 1.09
CA TYR A 246 1.38 -5.17 1.10
C TYR A 246 2.16 -5.25 2.41
N TRP A 247 2.59 -4.10 2.95
CA TRP A 247 3.31 -4.07 4.23
C TRP A 247 2.39 -4.40 5.39
N GLU A 248 1.15 -3.85 5.41
CA GLU A 248 0.17 -4.09 6.46
C GLU A 248 -0.13 -5.58 6.63
N PHE A 249 -0.36 -6.29 5.53
CA PHE A 249 -0.77 -7.70 5.55
C PHE A 249 0.37 -8.69 5.29
N SER A 250 1.62 -8.26 5.35
CA SER A 250 2.78 -9.11 5.04
C SER A 250 2.94 -10.34 5.93
N ASP A 251 2.40 -10.31 7.15
CA ASP A 251 2.44 -11.41 8.14
C ASP A 251 1.19 -12.30 8.14
N THR A 252 0.19 -11.99 7.32
CA THR A 252 -1.11 -12.68 7.34
C THR A 252 -1.26 -13.77 6.29
N GLY A 253 -0.38 -13.81 5.30
CA GLY A 253 -0.53 -14.65 4.11
C GLY A 253 -1.65 -14.18 3.17
N PHE A 254 -2.12 -12.96 3.30
CA PHE A 254 -3.15 -12.36 2.45
C PHE A 254 -2.65 -12.16 1.01
N ALA A 255 -1.41 -11.71 0.86
CA ALA A 255 -0.71 -11.66 -0.42
C ALA A 255 0.42 -12.71 -0.45
N PRO A 256 0.83 -13.20 -1.65
CA PRO A 256 2.01 -14.03 -1.81
C PRO A 256 3.25 -13.35 -1.23
N VAL A 257 4.12 -14.13 -0.58
CA VAL A 257 5.33 -13.62 0.10
C VAL A 257 6.28 -12.91 -0.87
N ASP A 258 6.40 -13.39 -2.09
CA ASP A 258 7.19 -12.76 -3.15
C ASP A 258 6.69 -11.37 -3.51
N LEU A 259 5.39 -11.16 -3.61
CA LEU A 259 4.81 -9.83 -3.85
C LEU A 259 5.02 -8.89 -2.66
N ASN A 260 4.85 -9.38 -1.42
CA ASN A 260 5.18 -8.58 -0.24
C ASN A 260 6.65 -8.15 -0.25
N ASN A 261 7.57 -9.07 -0.59
CA ASN A 261 8.99 -8.77 -0.69
C ASN A 261 9.29 -7.74 -1.78
N GLU A 262 8.63 -7.83 -2.92
CA GLU A 262 8.79 -6.81 -3.97
C GLU A 262 8.31 -5.44 -3.46
N ALA A 263 7.14 -5.33 -2.84
CA ALA A 263 6.65 -4.06 -2.30
C ALA A 263 7.61 -3.44 -1.26
N TYR A 264 8.27 -4.27 -0.43
CA TYR A 264 9.31 -3.79 0.48
C TYR A 264 10.50 -3.21 -0.27
N LYS A 265 10.95 -3.84 -1.36
CA LYS A 265 12.09 -3.33 -2.16
C LYS A 265 11.82 -1.92 -2.69
N TYR A 266 10.60 -1.65 -3.16
CA TYR A 266 10.21 -0.31 -3.62
C TYR A 266 10.29 0.72 -2.49
N GLY A 267 9.63 0.47 -1.38
CA GLY A 267 9.65 1.38 -0.24
C GLY A 267 11.07 1.65 0.29
N ILE A 268 11.91 0.60 0.37
CA ILE A 268 13.29 0.73 0.81
C ILE A 268 14.11 1.55 -0.18
N ASN A 269 13.98 1.30 -1.47
CA ASN A 269 14.62 2.11 -2.48
C ASN A 269 14.23 3.59 -2.38
N TYR A 270 12.95 3.88 -2.17
CA TYR A 270 12.47 5.25 -1.99
C TYR A 270 13.10 5.92 -0.76
N VAL A 271 13.17 5.20 0.37
CA VAL A 271 13.78 5.73 1.59
C VAL A 271 15.27 5.96 1.39
N ILE A 272 16.00 4.99 0.86
CA ILE A 272 17.46 5.15 0.64
C ILE A 272 17.71 6.26 -0.38
N TYR A 273 16.93 6.36 -1.45
CA TYR A 273 17.03 7.47 -2.40
C TYR A 273 16.83 8.82 -1.69
N GLY A 274 15.74 8.98 -0.95
CA GLY A 274 15.43 10.24 -0.27
C GLY A 274 16.42 10.63 0.84
N LEU A 275 17.19 9.66 1.38
CA LEU A 275 18.25 9.92 2.35
C LEU A 275 19.59 10.27 1.71
N THR A 276 19.81 9.96 0.43
CA THR A 276 21.13 10.06 -0.22
C THR A 276 21.17 11.08 -1.37
N HIS A 277 20.03 11.60 -1.80
CA HIS A 277 19.88 12.58 -2.88
C HIS A 277 19.07 13.79 -2.42
#